data_5d6b43705ba21ca8d155a4810df172ca
#
_entry.id   5d6b43705ba21ca8d155a4810df172ca
#
_cell.length_a   1.000
_cell.length_b   1.000
_cell.length_c   1.000
_cell.angle_alpha   90.00
_cell.angle_beta   90.00
_cell.angle_gamma   90.00
#
_symmetry.space_group_name_H-M   'P 1'
#
loop_
_entity.id
_entity.type
_entity.pdbx_description
1 polymer ?
#
loop_
_entity_poly.entity_id
_entity_poly.type
_entity_poly.pdbx_seq_one_letter_code
_entity_poly.pdbx_strand_id
1 'polypeptide(L)'
;TDITISVNSIDQMVSDSLDAVRRGYRTLKIKVGKEGVQDVARIAAIRKAVGPEVLLRVDANQGWDARQSVAIISAMEDQGLDIELVEQPVKAHDLEGMRYITQRVQTPILADESVFSPADAIHIIQSGAADLINIKLMKTGGIWPALKICDIAELYGVECIIGCMLES
;
A
#
# COMPACT_ATOMS: atom_id res chain seq x y z
N THR A 1 2.06 -14.34 0.47
CA THR A 1 2.43 -13.47 -0.68
C THR A 1 1.19 -12.91 -1.35
N ASP A 2 1.29 -11.77 -1.97
CA ASP A 2 0.24 -11.16 -2.79
C ASP A 2 0.57 -11.26 -4.29
N ILE A 3 -0.41 -10.92 -5.14
CA ILE A 3 -0.22 -10.71 -6.57
C ILE A 3 -0.74 -9.34 -6.96
N THR A 4 -0.01 -8.68 -7.86
CA THR A 4 -0.37 -7.33 -8.31
C THR A 4 -1.39 -7.37 -9.45
N ILE A 5 -2.46 -6.60 -9.31
CA ILE A 5 -3.44 -6.28 -10.35
C ILE A 5 -3.15 -4.87 -10.86
N SER A 6 -2.74 -4.78 -12.10
CA SER A 6 -2.36 -3.52 -12.74
C SER A 6 -3.57 -2.63 -13.05
N VAL A 7 -3.36 -1.29 -13.10
CA VAL A 7 -4.43 -0.34 -13.47
C VAL A 7 -4.90 -0.58 -14.89
N ASN A 8 -6.21 -0.79 -15.04
CA ASN A 8 -6.89 -0.97 -16.32
C ASN A 8 -8.37 -0.54 -16.20
N SER A 9 -9.20 -0.86 -17.19
CA SER A 9 -10.66 -0.73 -17.05
C SER A 9 -11.16 -1.57 -15.87
N ILE A 10 -12.25 -1.15 -15.25
CA ILE A 10 -12.84 -1.87 -14.10
C ILE A 10 -13.11 -3.34 -14.46
N ASP A 11 -13.69 -3.58 -15.63
CA ASP A 11 -14.02 -4.96 -16.06
C ASP A 11 -12.77 -5.84 -16.20
N GLN A 12 -11.68 -5.28 -16.76
CA GLN A 12 -10.42 -6.01 -16.87
C GLN A 12 -9.80 -6.28 -15.49
N MET A 13 -9.78 -5.30 -14.59
CA MET A 13 -9.25 -5.47 -13.24
C MET A 13 -10.04 -6.50 -12.43
N VAL A 14 -11.37 -6.53 -12.59
CA VAL A 14 -12.24 -7.55 -12.00
C VAL A 14 -11.90 -8.94 -12.57
N SER A 15 -11.75 -9.05 -13.90
CA SER A 15 -11.38 -10.31 -14.56
C SER A 15 -10.03 -10.84 -14.07
N ASP A 16 -9.02 -9.96 -14.01
CA ASP A 16 -7.66 -10.31 -13.55
C ASP A 16 -7.67 -10.74 -12.07
N SER A 17 -8.48 -10.06 -11.24
CA SER A 17 -8.64 -10.39 -9.82
C SER A 17 -9.27 -11.77 -9.63
N LEU A 18 -10.33 -12.08 -10.38
CA LEU A 18 -10.97 -13.40 -10.35
C LEU A 18 -10.02 -14.49 -10.85
N ASP A 19 -9.22 -14.22 -11.88
CA ASP A 19 -8.20 -15.17 -12.35
C ASP A 19 -7.15 -15.44 -11.27
N ALA A 20 -6.64 -14.39 -10.61
CA ALA A 20 -5.70 -14.53 -9.51
C ALA A 20 -6.28 -15.41 -8.38
N VAL A 21 -7.54 -15.19 -7.99
CA VAL A 21 -8.22 -16.00 -6.96
C VAL A 21 -8.36 -17.46 -7.40
N ARG A 22 -8.73 -17.72 -8.67
CA ARG A 22 -8.78 -19.08 -9.23
C ARG A 22 -7.42 -19.79 -9.19
N ARG A 23 -6.33 -19.05 -9.35
CA ARG A 23 -4.95 -19.54 -9.22
C ARG A 23 -4.50 -19.77 -7.77
N GLY A 24 -5.36 -19.47 -6.79
CA GLY A 24 -5.12 -19.74 -5.38
C GLY A 24 -4.58 -18.56 -4.57
N TYR A 25 -4.46 -17.37 -5.15
CA TYR A 25 -4.07 -16.17 -4.41
C TYR A 25 -5.20 -15.72 -3.48
N ARG A 26 -4.84 -15.36 -2.25
CA ARG A 26 -5.78 -14.88 -1.21
C ARG A 26 -5.54 -13.43 -0.84
N THR A 27 -4.47 -12.83 -1.33
CA THR A 27 -4.14 -11.42 -1.15
C THR A 27 -3.86 -10.80 -2.51
N LEU A 28 -4.60 -9.74 -2.83
CA LEU A 28 -4.46 -9.01 -4.08
C LEU A 28 -3.97 -7.59 -3.79
N LYS A 29 -2.89 -7.18 -4.45
CA LYS A 29 -2.39 -5.81 -4.43
C LYS A 29 -2.92 -5.06 -5.65
N ILE A 30 -3.82 -4.12 -5.44
CA ILE A 30 -4.53 -3.40 -6.50
C ILE A 30 -3.84 -2.06 -6.75
N LYS A 31 -3.34 -1.87 -7.95
CA LYS A 31 -2.75 -0.60 -8.36
C LYS A 31 -3.85 0.43 -8.65
N VAL A 32 -3.68 1.64 -8.12
CA VAL A 32 -4.57 2.79 -8.27
C VAL A 32 -3.75 4.08 -8.48
N GLY A 33 -4.31 5.26 -8.21
CA GLY A 33 -3.56 6.53 -8.18
C GLY A 33 -3.56 7.31 -9.50
N LYS A 34 -4.31 6.87 -10.53
CA LYS A 34 -4.38 7.57 -11.82
C LYS A 34 -5.61 8.48 -11.97
N GLU A 35 -6.73 8.12 -11.37
CA GLU A 35 -8.03 8.74 -11.65
C GLU A 35 -8.81 9.16 -10.39
N GLY A 36 -8.15 9.20 -9.24
CA GLY A 36 -8.71 9.74 -8.01
C GLY A 36 -9.98 9.03 -7.54
N VAL A 37 -11.13 9.71 -7.60
CA VAL A 37 -12.42 9.18 -7.10
C VAL A 37 -12.86 7.89 -7.79
N GLN A 38 -12.46 7.65 -9.02
CA GLN A 38 -12.77 6.39 -9.73
C GLN A 38 -12.04 5.18 -9.11
N ASP A 39 -10.97 5.42 -8.35
CA ASP A 39 -10.25 4.35 -7.65
C ASP A 39 -11.14 3.65 -6.63
N VAL A 40 -12.04 4.38 -5.94
CA VAL A 40 -13.03 3.79 -5.03
C VAL A 40 -13.97 2.84 -5.77
N ALA A 41 -14.48 3.24 -6.94
CA ALA A 41 -15.36 2.39 -7.75
C ALA A 41 -14.66 1.12 -8.25
N ARG A 42 -13.36 1.21 -8.60
CA ARG A 42 -12.53 0.05 -8.96
C ARG A 42 -12.44 -0.95 -7.82
N ILE A 43 -12.08 -0.48 -6.64
CA ILE A 43 -11.94 -1.33 -5.46
C ILE A 43 -13.28 -1.94 -5.07
N ALA A 44 -14.37 -1.17 -5.10
CA ALA A 44 -15.72 -1.67 -4.80
C ALA A 44 -16.15 -2.79 -5.78
N ALA A 45 -15.87 -2.63 -7.08
CA ALA A 45 -16.17 -3.65 -8.09
C ALA A 45 -15.35 -4.93 -7.86
N ILE A 46 -14.05 -4.79 -7.54
CA ILE A 46 -13.18 -5.94 -7.24
C ILE A 46 -13.66 -6.65 -5.97
N ARG A 47 -13.89 -5.90 -4.86
CA ARG A 47 -14.37 -6.47 -3.60
C ARG A 47 -15.67 -7.26 -3.80
N LYS A 48 -16.62 -6.69 -4.53
CA LYS A 48 -17.89 -7.36 -4.87
C LYS A 48 -17.66 -8.67 -5.63
N ALA A 49 -16.68 -8.72 -6.52
CA ALA A 49 -16.41 -9.88 -7.36
C ALA A 49 -15.65 -10.98 -6.61
N VAL A 50 -14.63 -10.63 -5.81
CA VAL A 50 -13.77 -11.62 -5.14
C VAL A 50 -14.30 -12.07 -3.78
N GLY A 51 -15.28 -11.37 -3.20
CA GLY A 51 -15.86 -11.68 -1.89
C GLY A 51 -15.05 -11.20 -0.70
N PRO A 52 -15.54 -11.37 0.53
CA PRO A 52 -14.93 -10.81 1.74
C PRO A 52 -13.67 -11.55 2.21
N GLU A 53 -13.48 -12.79 1.81
CA GLU A 53 -12.37 -13.65 2.28
C GLU A 53 -11.02 -13.32 1.61
N VAL A 54 -11.01 -12.50 0.55
CA VAL A 54 -9.80 -12.11 -0.17
C VAL A 54 -9.30 -10.81 0.41
N LEU A 55 -8.05 -10.78 0.89
CA LEU A 55 -7.40 -9.55 1.38
C LEU A 55 -7.09 -8.62 0.22
N LEU A 56 -7.47 -7.35 0.34
CA LEU A 56 -7.16 -6.31 -0.64
C LEU A 56 -6.18 -5.31 -0.06
N ARG A 57 -5.06 -5.13 -0.75
CA ARG A 57 -4.06 -4.07 -0.54
C ARG A 57 -4.18 -3.08 -1.68
N VAL A 58 -4.12 -1.81 -1.39
CA VAL A 58 -4.21 -0.74 -2.38
C VAL A 58 -2.85 -0.06 -2.50
N ASP A 59 -2.32 0.06 -3.72
CA ASP A 59 -1.06 0.74 -3.97
C ASP A 59 -1.29 1.91 -4.92
N ALA A 60 -1.16 3.11 -4.39
CA ALA A 60 -1.39 4.36 -5.12
C ALA A 60 -0.14 4.86 -5.86
N ASN A 61 1.03 4.27 -5.60
CA ASN A 61 2.30 4.64 -6.23
C ASN A 61 2.51 6.15 -6.34
N GLN A 62 2.32 6.87 -5.22
CA GLN A 62 2.50 8.33 -5.16
C GLN A 62 1.50 9.13 -6.02
N GLY A 63 0.35 8.55 -6.34
CA GLY A 63 -0.59 9.12 -7.33
C GLY A 63 -1.57 10.14 -6.78
N TRP A 64 -1.71 10.26 -5.47
CA TRP A 64 -2.65 11.18 -4.83
C TRP A 64 -1.93 12.34 -4.13
N ASP A 65 -2.68 13.38 -3.74
CA ASP A 65 -2.27 14.33 -2.73
C ASP A 65 -2.83 13.95 -1.35
N ALA A 66 -2.38 14.61 -0.28
CA ALA A 66 -2.73 14.25 1.09
C ALA A 66 -4.24 14.38 1.39
N ARG A 67 -4.91 15.41 0.88
CA ARG A 67 -6.35 15.61 1.08
C ARG A 67 -7.18 14.62 0.28
N GLN A 68 -6.78 14.41 -0.96
CA GLN A 68 -7.38 13.42 -1.86
C GLN A 68 -7.25 12.02 -1.26
N SER A 69 -6.09 11.66 -0.72
CA SER A 69 -5.86 10.37 -0.06
C SER A 69 -6.82 10.12 1.08
N VAL A 70 -6.98 11.09 2.00
CA VAL A 70 -7.93 10.97 3.11
C VAL A 70 -9.35 10.77 2.57
N ALA A 71 -9.79 11.57 1.59
CA ALA A 71 -11.14 11.46 1.04
C ALA A 71 -11.40 10.09 0.38
N ILE A 72 -10.42 9.57 -0.38
CA ILE A 72 -10.53 8.28 -1.08
C ILE A 72 -10.54 7.13 -0.07
N ILE A 73 -9.61 7.14 0.89
CA ILE A 73 -9.48 6.06 1.89
C ILE A 73 -10.73 6.05 2.78
N SER A 74 -11.17 7.20 3.29
CA SER A 74 -12.41 7.28 4.09
C SER A 74 -13.63 6.81 3.29
N ALA A 75 -13.71 7.11 2.00
CA ALA A 75 -14.80 6.60 1.16
C ALA A 75 -14.76 5.07 0.97
N MET A 76 -13.58 4.45 1.00
CA MET A 76 -13.43 2.99 1.01
C MET A 76 -13.85 2.41 2.37
N GLU A 77 -13.47 3.06 3.47
CA GLU A 77 -13.83 2.70 4.85
C GLU A 77 -15.36 2.78 5.05
N ASP A 78 -15.98 3.89 4.66
CA ASP A 78 -17.43 4.14 4.77
C ASP A 78 -18.27 3.11 3.96
N GLN A 79 -17.73 2.60 2.86
CA GLN A 79 -18.35 1.56 2.06
C GLN A 79 -18.07 0.14 2.58
N GLY A 80 -17.29 0.00 3.64
CA GLY A 80 -16.94 -1.31 4.20
C GLY A 80 -16.13 -2.17 3.22
N LEU A 81 -15.22 -1.58 2.43
CA LEU A 81 -14.44 -2.32 1.44
C LEU A 81 -13.33 -3.16 2.06
N ASP A 82 -13.10 -3.05 3.36
CA ASP A 82 -12.18 -3.89 4.14
C ASP A 82 -10.78 -3.98 3.52
N ILE A 83 -10.12 -2.81 3.41
CA ILE A 83 -8.78 -2.69 2.84
C ILE A 83 -7.74 -2.96 3.94
N GLU A 84 -6.85 -3.93 3.71
CA GLU A 84 -5.81 -4.31 4.66
C GLU A 84 -4.79 -3.19 4.88
N LEU A 85 -4.38 -2.51 3.83
CA LEU A 85 -3.48 -1.36 3.87
C LEU A 85 -3.52 -0.54 2.59
N VAL A 86 -3.04 0.71 2.68
CA VAL A 86 -2.79 1.58 1.51
C VAL A 86 -1.29 1.91 1.44
N GLU A 87 -0.67 1.55 0.32
CA GLU A 87 0.76 1.74 0.05
C GLU A 87 1.00 3.06 -0.68
N GLN A 88 1.94 3.84 -0.18
CA GLN A 88 2.52 5.08 -0.71
C GLN A 88 1.50 6.00 -1.43
N PRO A 89 0.54 6.56 -0.71
CA PRO A 89 -0.50 7.40 -1.31
C PRO A 89 0.04 8.69 -1.95
N VAL A 90 1.02 9.35 -1.32
CA VAL A 90 1.60 10.63 -1.76
C VAL A 90 3.06 10.51 -2.18
N LYS A 91 3.64 11.58 -2.71
CA LYS A 91 5.05 11.62 -3.15
C LYS A 91 6.02 11.19 -2.05
N ALA A 92 7.08 10.49 -2.43
CA ALA A 92 8.07 9.91 -1.53
C ALA A 92 8.66 10.89 -0.51
N HIS A 93 8.83 12.14 -0.89
CA HIS A 93 9.39 13.21 -0.04
C HIS A 93 8.35 13.94 0.82
N ASP A 94 7.04 13.69 0.60
CA ASP A 94 5.95 14.34 1.32
C ASP A 94 5.60 13.57 2.62
N LEU A 95 6.53 13.54 3.56
CA LEU A 95 6.33 12.86 4.84
C LEU A 95 5.27 13.55 5.72
N GLU A 96 5.10 14.87 5.59
CA GLU A 96 4.03 15.60 6.27
C GLU A 96 2.66 15.19 5.72
N GLY A 97 2.54 15.02 4.40
CA GLY A 97 1.35 14.49 3.76
C GLY A 97 1.06 13.05 4.18
N MET A 98 2.08 12.19 4.24
CA MET A 98 1.95 10.82 4.77
C MET A 98 1.40 10.83 6.20
N ARG A 99 2.03 11.58 7.10
CA ARG A 99 1.60 11.74 8.49
C ARG A 99 0.17 12.29 8.59
N TYR A 100 -0.17 13.28 7.75
CA TYR A 100 -1.52 13.86 7.72
C TYR A 100 -2.58 12.80 7.42
N ILE A 101 -2.28 11.88 6.49
CA ILE A 101 -3.15 10.77 6.12
C ILE A 101 -3.25 9.76 7.26
N THR A 102 -2.12 9.23 7.72
CA THR A 102 -2.02 8.22 8.78
C THR A 102 -2.81 8.61 10.04
N GLN A 103 -2.84 9.89 10.39
CA GLN A 103 -3.59 10.39 11.55
C GLN A 103 -5.11 10.53 11.34
N ARG A 104 -5.62 10.35 10.10
CA ARG A 104 -7.02 10.67 9.74
C ARG A 104 -7.80 9.51 9.14
N VAL A 105 -7.15 8.42 8.86
CA VAL A 105 -7.77 7.19 8.34
C VAL A 105 -7.58 6.06 9.33
N GLN A 106 -8.40 5.03 9.25
CA GLN A 106 -8.26 3.82 10.09
C GLN A 106 -7.43 2.74 9.37
N THR A 107 -7.48 2.75 8.04
CA THR A 107 -6.71 1.83 7.19
C THR A 107 -5.21 2.08 7.33
N PRO A 108 -4.40 1.07 7.67
CA PRO A 108 -2.96 1.23 7.84
C PRO A 108 -2.26 1.76 6.58
N ILE A 109 -1.31 2.65 6.77
CA ILE A 109 -0.51 3.27 5.70
C ILE A 109 0.87 2.62 5.65
N LEU A 110 1.25 2.13 4.47
CA LEU A 110 2.52 1.48 4.18
C LEU A 110 3.44 2.43 3.41
N ALA A 111 4.63 2.70 3.94
CA ALA A 111 5.67 3.47 3.27
C ALA A 111 6.50 2.57 2.35
N ASP A 112 6.56 2.88 1.06
CA ASP A 112 7.40 2.19 0.06
C ASP A 112 8.47 3.13 -0.50
N GLU A 113 8.12 4.02 -1.41
CA GLU A 113 9.08 4.90 -2.07
C GLU A 113 9.70 5.96 -1.14
N SER A 114 9.20 6.08 0.08
CA SER A 114 9.78 6.96 1.11
C SER A 114 10.91 6.30 1.90
N VAL A 115 11.17 4.99 1.73
CA VAL A 115 12.17 4.24 2.52
C VAL A 115 13.23 3.62 1.63
N PHE A 116 14.43 4.18 1.64
CA PHE A 116 15.60 3.64 0.93
C PHE A 116 16.75 3.25 1.88
N SER A 117 16.71 3.71 3.12
CA SER A 117 17.79 3.50 4.07
C SER A 117 17.29 3.32 5.51
N PRO A 118 18.14 2.80 6.42
CA PRO A 118 17.83 2.77 7.85
C PRO A 118 17.52 4.16 8.43
N ALA A 119 18.14 5.22 7.92
CA ALA A 119 17.89 6.60 8.36
C ALA A 119 16.47 7.05 7.97
N ASP A 120 16.01 6.71 6.75
CA ASP A 120 14.65 7.00 6.31
C ASP A 120 13.63 6.26 7.19
N ALA A 121 13.89 4.98 7.51
CA ALA A 121 13.02 4.19 8.40
C ALA A 121 12.86 4.85 9.77
N ILE A 122 13.98 5.28 10.40
CA ILE A 122 13.93 6.00 11.68
C ILE A 122 13.08 7.27 11.54
N HIS A 123 13.30 8.04 10.48
CA HIS A 123 12.59 9.30 10.28
C HIS A 123 11.08 9.12 10.10
N ILE A 124 10.68 8.13 9.29
CA ILE A 124 9.26 7.79 9.07
C ILE A 124 8.60 7.32 10.37
N ILE A 125 9.23 6.42 11.10
CA ILE A 125 8.71 5.88 12.35
C ILE A 125 8.56 7.00 13.39
N GLN A 126 9.61 7.78 13.63
CA GLN A 126 9.59 8.84 14.64
C GLN A 126 8.62 9.97 14.31
N SER A 127 8.39 10.25 13.03
CA SER A 127 7.41 11.25 12.61
C SER A 127 5.97 10.73 12.63
N GLY A 128 5.75 9.42 12.73
CA GLY A 128 4.43 8.80 12.60
C GLY A 128 3.86 8.97 11.19
N ALA A 129 4.72 8.92 10.17
CA ALA A 129 4.33 9.12 8.79
C ALA A 129 3.73 7.88 8.14
N ALA A 130 3.94 6.70 8.70
CA ALA A 130 3.34 5.45 8.23
C ALA A 130 3.23 4.45 9.40
N ASP A 131 2.35 3.46 9.24
CA ASP A 131 2.12 2.36 10.20
C ASP A 131 3.01 1.16 9.89
N LEU A 132 3.38 0.98 8.61
CA LEU A 132 4.16 -0.15 8.10
C LEU A 132 5.24 0.32 7.12
N ILE A 133 6.26 -0.51 6.94
CA ILE A 133 7.38 -0.25 6.01
C ILE A 133 7.50 -1.37 4.99
N ASN A 134 7.60 -1.01 3.70
CA ASN A 134 7.90 -1.94 2.62
C ASN A 134 9.40 -1.95 2.32
N ILE A 135 10.07 -3.06 2.64
CA ILE A 135 11.49 -3.28 2.37
C ILE A 135 11.63 -3.95 1.00
N LYS A 136 12.44 -3.36 0.13
CA LYS A 136 12.85 -3.95 -1.14
C LYS A 136 14.36 -3.93 -1.23
N LEU A 137 14.99 -5.08 -1.49
CA LEU A 137 16.45 -5.23 -1.48
C LEU A 137 17.14 -4.28 -2.47
N MET A 138 16.51 -4.04 -3.63
CA MET A 138 17.01 -3.09 -4.62
C MET A 138 17.01 -1.65 -4.08
N LYS A 139 15.98 -1.22 -3.36
CA LYS A 139 15.93 0.12 -2.75
C LYS A 139 16.97 0.30 -1.66
N THR A 140 17.10 -0.70 -0.79
CA THR A 140 17.97 -0.61 0.39
C THR A 140 19.45 -0.85 0.09
N GLY A 141 19.79 -1.31 -1.13
CA GLY A 141 21.16 -1.63 -1.51
C GLY A 141 21.63 -3.00 -0.99
N GLY A 142 20.69 -3.93 -0.76
CA GLY A 142 20.97 -5.32 -0.43
C GLY A 142 20.48 -5.75 0.96
N ILE A 143 20.85 -6.97 1.33
CA ILE A 143 20.35 -7.66 2.53
C ILE A 143 20.77 -6.94 3.82
N TRP A 144 22.02 -6.49 3.91
CA TRP A 144 22.53 -5.92 5.15
C TRP A 144 21.82 -4.63 5.59
N PRO A 145 21.58 -3.64 4.71
CA PRO A 145 20.77 -2.49 5.08
C PRO A 145 19.30 -2.86 5.34
N ALA A 146 18.76 -3.85 4.62
CA ALA A 146 17.39 -4.32 4.84
C ALA A 146 17.21 -4.90 6.24
N LEU A 147 18.15 -5.73 6.74
CA LEU A 147 18.13 -6.25 8.11
C LEU A 147 18.15 -5.12 9.15
N LYS A 148 18.97 -4.09 8.95
CA LYS A 148 18.98 -2.92 9.83
C LYS A 148 17.63 -2.21 9.89
N ILE A 149 16.91 -2.12 8.78
CA ILE A 149 15.55 -1.55 8.75
C ILE A 149 14.60 -2.45 9.56
N CYS A 150 14.69 -3.78 9.40
CA CYS A 150 13.90 -4.73 10.19
C CYS A 150 14.16 -4.57 11.69
N ASP A 151 15.43 -4.52 12.11
CA ASP A 151 15.83 -4.38 13.51
C ASP A 151 15.28 -3.06 14.12
N ILE A 152 15.36 -1.95 13.34
CA ILE A 152 14.82 -0.65 13.75
C ILE A 152 13.29 -0.74 13.89
N ALA A 153 12.61 -1.27 12.89
CA ALA A 153 11.15 -1.38 12.90
C ALA A 153 10.67 -2.23 14.09
N GLU A 154 11.35 -3.37 14.36
CA GLU A 154 11.06 -4.23 15.51
C GLU A 154 11.20 -3.47 16.84
N LEU A 155 12.26 -2.68 17.03
CA LEU A 155 12.48 -1.89 18.24
C LEU A 155 11.34 -0.87 18.51
N TYR A 156 10.70 -0.38 17.47
CA TYR A 156 9.60 0.58 17.56
C TYR A 156 8.21 -0.08 17.45
N GLY A 157 8.14 -1.40 17.28
CA GLY A 157 6.88 -2.13 17.14
C GLY A 157 6.18 -1.89 15.79
N VAL A 158 6.93 -1.54 14.75
CA VAL A 158 6.43 -1.32 13.38
C VAL A 158 6.65 -2.59 12.56
N GLU A 159 5.62 -3.05 11.87
CA GLU A 159 5.72 -4.23 11.01
C GLU A 159 6.33 -3.88 9.64
N CYS A 160 7.05 -4.85 9.06
CA CYS A 160 7.64 -4.74 7.75
C CYS A 160 7.02 -5.75 6.77
N ILE A 161 6.83 -5.30 5.54
CA ILE A 161 6.54 -6.16 4.39
C ILE A 161 7.80 -6.27 3.54
N ILE A 162 8.09 -7.45 3.03
CA ILE A 162 9.17 -7.65 2.05
C ILE A 162 8.53 -7.61 0.66
N GLY A 163 8.79 -6.54 -0.05
CA GLY A 163 8.40 -6.38 -1.44
C GLY A 163 9.53 -6.70 -2.41
N CYS A 164 9.22 -6.65 -3.70
CA CYS A 164 10.20 -6.78 -4.77
C CYS A 164 9.95 -5.73 -5.87
N MET A 165 10.97 -5.50 -6.67
CA MET A 165 10.85 -4.88 -7.99
C MET A 165 10.75 -6.03 -9.04
N LEU A 166 11.29 -5.82 -10.23
CA LEU A 166 11.37 -6.88 -11.25
C LEU A 166 12.75 -7.56 -11.18
N GLU A 167 13.16 -7.95 -9.97
CA GLU A 167 14.38 -8.72 -9.77
C GLU A 167 14.19 -10.15 -10.27
N SER A 168 15.19 -10.66 -10.98
CA SER A 168 15.28 -12.06 -11.39
C SER A 168 16.04 -12.90 -10.35
#